data_63f1854fbe761f5b76f842ee3ad41f1b
#
_entry.id   63f1854fbe761f5b76f842ee3ad41f1b
#
_cell.length_a   1.000
_cell.length_b   1.000
_cell.length_c   1.000
_cell.angle_alpha   90.00
_cell.angle_beta   90.00
_cell.angle_gamma   90.00
#
_symmetry.space_group_name_H-M   'P 1'
#
loop_
_entity.id
_entity.type
_entity.pdbx_description
1 polymer ?
#
loop_
_entity_poly.entity_id
_entity_poly.type
_entity_poly.pdbx_seq_one_letter_code
_entity_poly.pdbx_strand_id
1 'polypeptide(L)'
;EQAEAKREEGNGIVNKSLKGTITEEEQRNIVYVVWDIIPYEVYYGEAESVQTYDERFSLLRDILLDLSLPSVRLIQSKLVNNIAEAKQDYNNYRNDGKEGSILKNRNFKWKDSRVADQVKLKNKTPIELRIIDIYAHTKEDHKVGGFVVEDLSGMARTNTGSGLTDTDYRYD
;
A
#
# COMPACT_ATOMS: atom_id res chain seq x y z
N GLU A 1 13.34 12.79 17.83
CA GLU A 1 12.54 11.97 16.87
C GLU A 1 12.49 12.71 15.56
N GLN A 2 13.05 12.12 14.51
CA GLN A 2 12.88 12.67 13.17
C GLN A 2 11.42 12.46 12.73
N ALA A 3 10.76 13.52 12.29
CA ALA A 3 9.42 13.45 11.76
C ALA A 3 9.40 12.51 10.54
N GLU A 4 8.40 11.61 10.48
CA GLU A 4 8.20 10.78 9.30
C GLU A 4 7.88 11.67 8.10
N ALA A 5 8.59 11.46 6.99
CA ALA A 5 8.31 12.15 5.74
C ALA A 5 6.89 11.84 5.25
N LYS A 6 6.22 12.81 4.66
CA LYS A 6 4.95 12.57 3.98
C LYS A 6 5.16 11.59 2.83
N ARG A 7 4.12 10.86 2.45
CA ARG A 7 4.16 9.84 1.39
C ARG A 7 4.77 10.36 0.08
N GLU A 8 4.43 11.57 -0.31
CA GLU A 8 4.92 12.21 -1.53
C GLU A 8 6.42 12.48 -1.48
N GLU A 9 6.93 12.92 -0.34
CA GLU A 9 8.35 13.14 -0.10
C GLU A 9 9.12 11.81 -0.11
N GLY A 10 8.60 10.77 0.57
CA GLY A 10 9.20 9.44 0.59
C GLY A 10 9.24 8.80 -0.80
N ASN A 11 8.17 8.89 -1.58
CA ASN A 11 8.15 8.43 -2.97
C ASN A 11 9.13 9.21 -3.84
N GLY A 12 9.29 10.51 -3.61
CA GLY A 12 10.28 11.34 -4.28
C GLY A 12 11.71 10.83 -4.06
N ILE A 13 12.07 10.52 -2.82
CA ILE A 13 13.40 9.97 -2.45
C ILE A 13 13.62 8.59 -3.08
N VAL A 14 12.63 7.69 -3.02
CA VAL A 14 12.72 6.37 -3.66
C VAL A 14 12.92 6.50 -5.17
N ASN A 15 12.20 7.39 -5.84
CA ASN A 15 12.38 7.66 -7.26
C ASN A 15 13.77 8.22 -7.60
N LYS A 16 14.34 9.07 -6.75
CA LYS A 16 15.73 9.54 -6.91
C LYS A 16 16.72 8.38 -6.79
N SER A 17 16.50 7.45 -5.85
CA SER A 17 17.32 6.24 -5.72
C SER A 17 17.32 5.41 -6.99
N LEU A 18 16.13 5.15 -7.59
CA LEU A 18 15.99 4.41 -8.84
C LEU A 18 16.69 5.11 -10.03
N LYS A 19 16.78 6.43 -10.02
CA LYS A 19 17.43 7.25 -11.05
C LYS A 19 18.92 7.49 -10.78
N GLY A 20 19.46 7.02 -9.66
CA GLY A 20 20.84 7.28 -9.25
C GLY A 20 21.12 8.75 -8.88
N THR A 21 20.10 9.52 -8.53
CA THR A 21 20.21 10.96 -8.20
C THR A 21 19.97 11.27 -6.71
N ILE A 22 19.85 10.24 -5.90
CA ILE A 22 19.72 10.37 -4.44
C ILE A 22 21.04 10.85 -3.83
N THR A 23 20.98 11.79 -2.88
CA THR A 23 22.15 12.27 -2.15
C THR A 23 22.53 11.33 -1.01
N GLU A 24 23.78 11.40 -0.52
CA GLU A 24 24.21 10.64 0.65
C GLU A 24 23.40 10.97 1.91
N GLU A 25 23.03 12.25 2.08
CA GLU A 25 22.20 12.69 3.19
C GLU A 25 20.81 12.06 3.14
N GLU A 26 20.16 12.08 1.97
CA GLU A 26 18.87 11.42 1.76
C GLU A 26 18.96 9.91 2.03
N GLN A 27 20.05 9.25 1.59
CA GLN A 27 20.26 7.81 1.85
C GLN A 27 20.38 7.51 3.35
N ARG A 28 21.10 8.31 4.10
CA ARG A 28 21.27 8.12 5.56
C ARG A 28 19.95 8.27 6.33
N ASN A 29 19.02 9.02 5.78
CA ASN A 29 17.72 9.30 6.40
C ASN A 29 16.64 8.27 6.02
N ILE A 30 16.93 7.31 5.11
CA ILE A 30 15.99 6.26 4.77
C ILE A 30 15.87 5.26 5.92
N VAL A 31 14.61 5.02 6.35
CA VAL A 31 14.27 3.98 7.32
C VAL A 31 13.30 3.01 6.67
N TYR A 32 13.64 1.72 6.69
CA TYR A 32 12.77 0.65 6.23
C TYR A 32 11.84 0.24 7.36
N VAL A 33 10.54 0.44 7.17
CA VAL A 33 9.53 -0.05 8.10
C VAL A 33 9.05 -1.41 7.62
N VAL A 34 9.34 -2.46 8.40
CA VAL A 34 9.02 -3.84 8.04
C VAL A 34 7.85 -4.37 8.85
N TRP A 35 7.02 -5.20 8.24
CA TRP A 35 5.77 -5.71 8.86
C TRP A 35 5.53 -7.20 8.68
N ASP A 36 6.37 -7.91 7.98
CA ASP A 36 6.30 -9.36 7.82
C ASP A 36 7.66 -9.92 7.41
N ILE A 37 7.88 -11.20 7.63
CA ILE A 37 9.04 -11.96 7.18
C ILE A 37 8.53 -13.26 6.54
N ILE A 38 8.93 -13.52 5.31
CA ILE A 38 8.51 -14.70 4.55
C ILE A 38 9.77 -15.51 4.24
N PRO A 39 9.82 -16.81 4.56
CA PRO A 39 10.91 -17.67 4.14
C PRO A 39 11.10 -17.65 2.62
N TYR A 40 12.33 -17.68 2.17
CA TYR A 40 12.69 -17.58 0.75
C TYR A 40 11.98 -18.67 -0.09
N GLU A 41 12.00 -19.89 0.38
CA GLU A 41 11.41 -21.05 -0.30
C GLU A 41 9.88 -20.92 -0.41
N VAL A 42 9.24 -20.32 0.59
CA VAL A 42 7.80 -20.03 0.57
C VAL A 42 7.47 -18.92 -0.44
N TYR A 43 8.30 -17.87 -0.47
CA TYR A 43 8.09 -16.74 -1.38
C TYR A 43 8.19 -17.17 -2.85
N TYR A 44 9.14 -18.03 -3.19
CA TYR A 44 9.32 -18.54 -4.56
C TYR A 44 8.48 -19.78 -4.89
N GLY A 45 7.62 -20.23 -3.98
CA GLY A 45 6.72 -21.36 -4.21
C GLY A 45 7.38 -22.73 -4.13
N GLU A 46 8.58 -22.82 -3.57
CA GLU A 46 9.34 -24.07 -3.37
C GLU A 46 8.87 -24.83 -2.12
N ALA A 47 8.18 -24.13 -1.19
CA ALA A 47 7.63 -24.69 0.02
C ALA A 47 6.27 -24.07 0.36
N GLU A 48 5.45 -24.80 1.13
CA GLU A 48 4.19 -24.26 1.66
C GLU A 48 4.41 -23.37 2.87
N SER A 49 3.59 -22.32 2.99
CA SER A 49 3.57 -21.48 4.17
C SER A 49 2.90 -22.22 5.34
N VAL A 50 3.68 -22.60 6.33
CA VAL A 50 3.18 -23.25 7.56
C VAL A 50 2.98 -22.27 8.70
N GLN A 51 3.78 -21.21 8.77
CA GLN A 51 3.75 -20.21 9.83
C GLN A 51 2.56 -19.25 9.67
N THR A 52 1.91 -18.97 10.79
CA THR A 52 0.90 -17.92 10.90
C THR A 52 1.54 -16.53 10.85
N TYR A 53 0.74 -15.49 10.59
CA TYR A 53 1.22 -14.11 10.65
C TYR A 53 1.78 -13.75 12.03
N ASP A 54 1.14 -14.22 13.09
CA ASP A 54 1.57 -13.95 14.47
C ASP A 54 2.96 -14.54 14.76
N GLU A 55 3.22 -15.76 14.30
CA GLU A 55 4.53 -16.40 14.43
C GLU A 55 5.60 -15.66 13.63
N ARG A 56 5.32 -15.31 12.39
CA ARG A 56 6.25 -14.55 11.55
C ARG A 56 6.53 -13.16 12.10
N PHE A 57 5.50 -12.47 12.59
CA PHE A 57 5.66 -11.13 13.18
C PHE A 57 6.47 -11.17 14.47
N SER A 58 6.29 -12.19 15.30
CA SER A 58 7.09 -12.41 16.51
C SER A 58 8.55 -12.69 16.16
N LEU A 59 8.80 -13.58 15.21
CA LEU A 59 10.15 -13.86 14.73
C LEU A 59 10.85 -12.60 14.17
N LEU A 60 10.14 -11.81 13.35
CA LEU A 60 10.68 -10.56 12.82
C LEU A 60 11.05 -9.57 13.93
N ARG A 61 10.19 -9.43 14.94
CA ARG A 61 10.46 -8.58 16.10
C ARG A 61 11.73 -9.02 16.84
N ASP A 62 11.86 -10.31 17.09
CA ASP A 62 13.00 -10.86 17.84
C ASP A 62 14.31 -10.68 17.05
N ILE A 63 14.30 -10.91 15.74
CA ILE A 63 15.45 -10.64 14.85
C ILE A 63 15.85 -9.16 14.89
N LEU A 64 14.89 -8.23 14.85
CA LEU A 64 15.22 -6.80 14.85
C LEU A 64 15.72 -6.31 16.20
N LEU A 65 15.31 -6.92 17.30
CA LEU A 65 15.84 -6.64 18.63
C LEU A 65 17.31 -7.08 18.73
N ASP A 66 17.64 -8.24 18.20
CA ASP A 66 19.02 -8.79 18.23
C ASP A 66 19.96 -8.01 17.32
N LEU A 67 19.52 -7.65 16.13
CA LEU A 67 20.38 -7.01 15.12
C LEU A 67 20.59 -5.51 15.36
N SER A 68 19.70 -4.83 16.10
CA SER A 68 19.78 -3.39 16.41
C SER A 68 20.10 -2.50 15.18
N LEU A 69 19.43 -2.74 14.05
CA LEU A 69 19.68 -2.05 12.79
C LEU A 69 19.12 -0.62 12.81
N PRO A 70 19.92 0.44 12.67
CA PRO A 70 19.46 1.83 12.80
C PRO A 70 18.50 2.26 11.68
N SER A 71 18.61 1.64 10.49
CA SER A 71 17.79 1.97 9.32
C SER A 71 16.62 1.02 9.09
N VAL A 72 16.34 0.12 10.05
CA VAL A 72 15.22 -0.82 9.94
C VAL A 72 14.43 -0.80 11.24
N ARG A 73 13.12 -0.65 11.15
CA ARG A 73 12.25 -0.72 12.31
C ARG A 73 11.00 -1.54 12.03
N LEU A 74 10.49 -2.16 13.07
CA LEU A 74 9.22 -2.87 13.03
C LEU A 74 8.07 -1.86 12.95
N ILE A 75 7.06 -2.18 12.14
CA ILE A 75 5.83 -1.39 12.13
C ILE A 75 5.14 -1.43 13.49
N GLN A 76 4.57 -0.32 13.89
CA GLN A 76 3.70 -0.30 15.06
C GLN A 76 2.46 -1.15 14.78
N SER A 77 2.21 -2.10 15.66
CA SER A 77 1.07 -3.01 15.58
C SER A 77 0.34 -3.06 16.91
N LYS A 78 -0.97 -3.22 16.84
CA LYS A 78 -1.85 -3.35 18.00
C LYS A 78 -2.84 -4.48 17.77
N LEU A 79 -3.02 -5.31 18.80
CA LEU A 79 -4.07 -6.31 18.78
C LEU A 79 -5.43 -5.62 18.98
N VAL A 80 -6.40 -5.96 18.14
CA VAL A 80 -7.79 -5.53 18.25
C VAL A 80 -8.69 -6.76 18.33
N ASN A 81 -9.73 -6.71 19.15
CA ASN A 81 -10.58 -7.86 19.44
C ASN A 81 -11.88 -7.85 18.61
N ASN A 82 -12.21 -6.70 18.04
CA ASN A 82 -13.43 -6.54 17.25
C ASN A 82 -13.30 -5.39 16.24
N ILE A 83 -14.26 -5.31 15.35
CA ILE A 83 -14.27 -4.31 14.26
C ILE A 83 -14.45 -2.87 14.76
N ALA A 84 -15.08 -2.68 15.92
CA ALA A 84 -15.25 -1.34 16.49
C ALA A 84 -13.91 -0.78 16.98
N GLU A 85 -13.11 -1.59 17.67
CA GLU A 85 -11.74 -1.24 18.06
C GLU A 85 -10.86 -0.97 16.82
N ALA A 86 -10.94 -1.80 15.79
CA ALA A 86 -10.19 -1.59 14.55
C ALA A 86 -10.56 -0.26 13.87
N LYS A 87 -11.85 0.12 13.85
CA LYS A 87 -12.32 1.40 13.30
C LYS A 87 -11.86 2.57 14.15
N GLN A 88 -11.88 2.44 15.46
CA GLN A 88 -11.39 3.49 16.36
C GLN A 88 -9.90 3.73 16.16
N ASP A 89 -9.11 2.67 16.09
CA ASP A 89 -7.67 2.73 15.84
C ASP A 89 -7.37 3.36 14.47
N TYR A 90 -8.10 2.96 13.43
CA TYR A 90 -8.04 3.58 12.11
C TYR A 90 -8.32 5.09 12.18
N ASN A 91 -9.35 5.53 12.91
CA ASN A 91 -9.68 6.95 13.05
C ASN A 91 -8.56 7.72 13.76
N ASN A 92 -7.93 7.12 14.79
CA ASN A 92 -6.77 7.72 15.46
C ASN A 92 -5.63 7.94 14.48
N TYR A 93 -5.24 6.91 13.68
CA TYR A 93 -4.23 7.06 12.64
C TYR A 93 -4.57 8.14 11.61
N ARG A 94 -5.86 8.28 11.25
CA ARG A 94 -6.31 9.33 10.33
C ARG A 94 -6.14 10.72 10.94
N ASN A 95 -6.46 10.87 12.22
CA ASN A 95 -6.28 12.14 12.94
C ASN A 95 -4.79 12.52 13.05
N ASP A 96 -3.91 11.53 13.15
CA ASP A 96 -2.46 11.70 13.14
C ASP A 96 -1.87 11.92 11.72
N GLY A 97 -2.72 12.10 10.71
CA GLY A 97 -2.31 12.36 9.33
C GLY A 97 -1.83 11.14 8.55
N LYS A 98 -2.00 9.92 9.08
CA LYS A 98 -1.65 8.68 8.37
C LYS A 98 -2.69 8.33 7.31
N GLU A 99 -2.30 7.58 6.27
CA GLU A 99 -3.20 7.15 5.18
C GLU A 99 -4.33 6.22 5.68
N GLY A 100 -4.02 5.38 6.65
CA GLY A 100 -4.95 4.39 7.21
C GLY A 100 -4.21 3.26 7.91
N SER A 101 -4.87 2.11 8.02
CA SER A 101 -4.29 0.92 8.65
C SER A 101 -4.57 -0.35 7.85
N ILE A 102 -3.82 -1.40 8.15
CA ILE A 102 -4.04 -2.73 7.58
C ILE A 102 -4.43 -3.65 8.73
N LEU A 103 -5.62 -4.21 8.65
CA LEU A 103 -6.09 -5.25 9.57
C LEU A 103 -5.66 -6.61 9.03
N LYS A 104 -5.00 -7.40 9.85
CA LYS A 104 -4.52 -8.75 9.50
C LYS A 104 -5.06 -9.80 10.46
N ASN A 105 -5.45 -10.94 9.91
CA ASN A 105 -5.78 -12.12 10.70
C ASN A 105 -4.47 -12.73 11.24
N ARG A 106 -4.37 -12.90 12.57
CA ARG A 106 -3.19 -13.47 13.23
C ARG A 106 -2.85 -14.88 12.76
N ASN A 107 -3.88 -15.68 12.45
CA ASN A 107 -3.73 -17.07 12.03
C ASN A 107 -3.49 -17.24 10.52
N PHE A 108 -3.41 -16.13 9.78
CA PHE A 108 -3.21 -16.14 8.34
C PHE A 108 -1.84 -16.73 7.98
N LYS A 109 -1.85 -17.73 7.11
CA LYS A 109 -0.66 -18.25 6.45
C LYS A 109 -0.43 -17.51 5.14
N TRP A 110 0.80 -17.13 4.87
CA TRP A 110 1.12 -16.33 3.70
C TRP A 110 0.75 -17.03 2.39
N LYS A 111 0.24 -16.26 1.43
CA LYS A 111 -0.04 -16.68 0.06
C LYS A 111 0.26 -15.53 -0.88
N ASP A 112 0.89 -15.84 -2.03
CA ASP A 112 1.09 -14.87 -3.12
C ASP A 112 -0.21 -14.67 -3.91
N SER A 113 -1.22 -14.11 -3.26
CA SER A 113 -2.52 -13.82 -3.87
C SER A 113 -3.29 -12.77 -3.07
N ARG A 114 -4.38 -12.28 -3.64
CA ARG A 114 -5.34 -11.48 -2.86
C ARG A 114 -6.06 -12.39 -1.86
N VAL A 115 -6.00 -12.03 -0.60
CA VAL A 115 -6.61 -12.79 0.50
C VAL A 115 -7.55 -11.91 1.31
N ALA A 116 -8.59 -12.51 1.88
CA ALA A 116 -9.53 -11.83 2.78
C ALA A 116 -8.93 -11.58 4.19
N ASP A 117 -7.84 -12.29 4.52
CA ASP A 117 -7.16 -12.20 5.82
C ASP A 117 -6.36 -10.91 6.02
N GLN A 118 -6.24 -10.08 4.97
CA GLN A 118 -5.60 -8.78 5.02
C GLN A 118 -6.53 -7.73 4.43
N VAL A 119 -7.00 -6.79 5.26
CA VAL A 119 -7.94 -5.75 4.86
C VAL A 119 -7.31 -4.39 5.05
N LYS A 120 -7.20 -3.62 3.97
CA LYS A 120 -6.76 -2.23 4.03
C LYS A 120 -7.93 -1.33 4.40
N LEU A 121 -7.84 -0.70 5.56
CA LEU A 121 -8.75 0.37 5.99
C LEU A 121 -8.19 1.70 5.50
N LYS A 122 -8.87 2.31 4.54
CA LYS A 122 -8.49 3.62 3.97
C LYS A 122 -9.72 4.47 3.75
N ASN A 123 -9.54 5.78 3.79
CA ASN A 123 -10.61 6.70 3.42
C ASN A 123 -10.91 6.62 1.92
N LYS A 124 -12.18 6.71 1.58
CA LYS A 124 -12.65 6.94 0.21
C LYS A 124 -13.36 8.28 0.23
N THR A 125 -12.77 9.26 -0.40
CA THR A 125 -13.42 10.56 -0.62
C THR A 125 -14.02 10.52 -2.02
N PRO A 126 -15.34 10.49 -2.16
CA PRO A 126 -15.96 10.64 -3.48
C PRO A 126 -15.67 12.04 -4.00
N ILE A 127 -15.31 12.13 -5.25
CA ILE A 127 -15.15 13.40 -5.97
C ILE A 127 -15.94 13.32 -7.27
N GLU A 128 -16.55 14.42 -7.65
CA GLU A 128 -17.20 14.56 -8.95
C GLU A 128 -16.21 15.17 -9.93
N LEU A 129 -16.08 14.53 -11.09
CA LEU A 129 -15.20 14.96 -12.14
C LEU A 129 -15.98 15.00 -13.46
N ARG A 130 -15.67 15.96 -14.31
CA ARG A 130 -16.23 16.06 -15.65
C ARG A 130 -15.41 15.21 -16.60
N ILE A 131 -16.05 14.31 -17.36
CA ILE A 131 -15.42 13.59 -18.46
C ILE A 131 -15.26 14.57 -19.61
N ILE A 132 -14.05 14.70 -20.12
CA ILE A 132 -13.70 15.61 -21.21
C ILE A 132 -13.20 14.88 -22.45
N ASP A 133 -12.79 13.61 -22.30
CA ASP A 133 -12.32 12.80 -23.42
C ASP A 133 -12.35 11.31 -23.04
N ILE A 134 -12.22 10.44 -24.05
CA ILE A 134 -12.15 8.99 -23.94
C ILE A 134 -10.85 8.53 -24.61
N TYR A 135 -10.18 7.56 -24.03
CA TYR A 135 -9.00 6.95 -24.67
C TYR A 135 -9.17 5.45 -24.86
N ALA A 136 -8.54 4.93 -25.93
CA ALA A 136 -8.62 3.53 -26.30
C ALA A 136 -7.90 2.61 -25.31
N HIS A 137 -8.36 1.38 -25.23
CA HIS A 137 -7.72 0.34 -24.44
C HIS A 137 -6.35 -0.03 -25.04
N THR A 138 -5.33 -0.27 -24.19
CA THR A 138 -3.93 -0.46 -24.62
C THR A 138 -3.67 -1.70 -25.47
N LYS A 139 -4.54 -2.71 -25.40
CA LYS A 139 -4.39 -3.98 -26.12
C LYS A 139 -5.45 -4.18 -27.22
N GLU A 140 -6.56 -3.47 -27.11
CA GLU A 140 -7.74 -3.62 -28.00
C GLU A 140 -8.29 -2.22 -28.26
N ASP A 141 -7.84 -1.62 -29.37
CA ASP A 141 -8.11 -0.22 -29.73
C ASP A 141 -9.59 0.10 -30.00
N HIS A 142 -10.40 -0.93 -30.28
CA HIS A 142 -11.85 -0.82 -30.41
C HIS A 142 -12.60 -0.78 -29.07
N LYS A 143 -11.90 -0.91 -27.95
CA LYS A 143 -12.48 -0.84 -26.61
C LYS A 143 -12.08 0.46 -25.91
N VAL A 144 -12.98 0.96 -25.08
CA VAL A 144 -12.68 2.10 -24.19
C VAL A 144 -11.67 1.69 -23.13
N GLY A 145 -10.51 2.33 -23.11
CA GLY A 145 -9.49 2.15 -22.07
C GLY A 145 -9.84 2.87 -20.79
N GLY A 146 -10.46 4.05 -20.91
CA GLY A 146 -10.90 4.87 -19.80
C GLY A 146 -11.27 6.28 -20.26
N PHE A 147 -11.40 7.16 -19.28
CA PHE A 147 -11.83 8.54 -19.46
C PHE A 147 -10.72 9.50 -19.07
N VAL A 148 -10.59 10.57 -19.82
CA VAL A 148 -9.87 11.76 -19.38
C VAL A 148 -10.85 12.63 -18.62
N VAL A 149 -10.52 12.95 -17.39
CA VAL A 149 -11.41 13.69 -16.51
C VAL A 149 -10.72 14.93 -15.94
N GLU A 150 -11.51 15.95 -15.66
CA GLU A 150 -11.04 17.15 -14.99
C GLU A 150 -11.95 17.53 -13.82
N ASP A 151 -11.41 18.25 -12.87
CA ASP A 151 -12.19 18.83 -11.80
C ASP A 151 -13.10 19.96 -12.30
N LEU A 152 -14.09 20.36 -11.50
CA LEU A 152 -15.05 21.39 -11.90
C LEU A 152 -14.40 22.76 -12.14
N SER A 153 -13.21 23.01 -11.61
CA SER A 153 -12.44 24.23 -11.82
C SER A 153 -11.56 24.20 -13.07
N GLY A 154 -11.33 23.01 -13.65
CA GLY A 154 -10.41 22.81 -14.77
C GLY A 154 -8.93 22.87 -14.40
N MET A 155 -8.58 22.95 -13.11
CA MET A 155 -7.18 23.05 -12.67
C MET A 155 -6.50 21.68 -12.54
N ALA A 156 -7.25 20.61 -12.29
CA ALA A 156 -6.73 19.26 -12.17
C ALA A 156 -7.31 18.36 -13.28
N ARG A 157 -6.44 17.69 -14.01
CA ARG A 157 -6.80 16.77 -15.08
C ARG A 157 -6.06 15.44 -14.90
N THR A 158 -6.78 14.32 -15.06
CA THR A 158 -6.20 12.99 -14.93
C THR A 158 -6.95 11.96 -15.77
N ASN A 159 -6.37 10.76 -15.90
CA ASN A 159 -7.00 9.63 -16.56
C ASN A 159 -7.56 8.66 -15.54
N THR A 160 -8.71 8.09 -15.79
CA THR A 160 -9.33 7.02 -15.00
C THR A 160 -9.89 5.94 -15.90
N GLY A 161 -9.69 4.67 -15.55
CA GLY A 161 -10.20 3.51 -16.28
C GLY A 161 -10.58 2.36 -15.36
N SER A 162 -10.36 2.53 -14.04
CA SER A 162 -10.75 1.52 -13.05
C SER A 162 -12.27 1.51 -12.87
N GLY A 163 -12.84 0.32 -12.88
CA GLY A 163 -14.29 0.12 -12.76
C GLY A 163 -15.02 -0.16 -14.06
N LEU A 164 -14.34 0.00 -15.19
CA LEU A 164 -14.87 -0.47 -16.48
C LEU A 164 -14.70 -1.99 -16.56
N THR A 165 -15.77 -2.70 -16.91
CA THR A 165 -15.75 -4.15 -17.14
C THR A 165 -15.69 -4.44 -18.63
N ASP A 166 -15.08 -5.55 -19.03
CA ASP A 166 -14.93 -5.92 -20.43
C ASP A 166 -16.26 -6.30 -21.11
N THR A 167 -17.31 -6.52 -20.31
CA THR A 167 -18.61 -6.98 -20.81
C THR A 167 -19.60 -5.86 -21.09
N ASP A 168 -19.58 -4.76 -20.29
CA ASP A 168 -20.71 -3.83 -20.30
C ASP A 168 -20.34 -2.36 -20.56
N TYR A 169 -19.07 -1.97 -20.38
CA TYR A 169 -18.69 -0.56 -20.34
C TYR A 169 -17.47 -0.20 -21.19
N ARG A 170 -16.97 -1.13 -22.02
CA ARG A 170 -15.83 -0.90 -22.90
C ARG A 170 -16.18 -0.89 -24.39
N TYR A 171 -17.45 -1.03 -24.71
CA TYR A 171 -17.96 -0.94 -26.09
C TYR A 171 -18.78 0.34 -26.26
N ASP A 172 -18.71 0.91 -27.46
CA ASP A 172 -19.54 2.04 -27.89
C ASP A 172 -21.03 1.69 -27.93
#